data_bffebcbfc3c7a992f49649e3bd0c342b
#
_entry.id   bffebcbfc3c7a992f49649e3bd0c342b
#
_cell.length_a   1.000
_cell.length_b   1.000
_cell.length_c   1.000
_cell.angle_alpha   90.00
_cell.angle_beta   90.00
_cell.angle_gamma   90.00
#
_symmetry.space_group_name_H-M   'P 1'
#
loop_
_entity.id
_entity.type
_entity.pdbx_description
1 polymer ?
#
loop_
_entity_poly.entity_id
_entity_poly.type
_entity_poly.pdbx_seq_one_letter_code
_entity_poly.pdbx_strand_id
1 'polypeptide(L)'
;MNLSRKWLSEFVSVEADDKEFAESMTLSGSKVELTHDLGAEIQNVVVGKVLSMEHHPDSDHMWVCQIDVGREEPVQIVTGAWNVHIDDLVPVAMHKSTLPGGKKIEKGKLRGVVSNGMLCGLSELGLDTRDFPYAVITPAAILGDYKPLDKDKPSISADIQPGDKIYGPVIAALVEGVEPAGEAGWTCRLFWAGQEALSVTVTTTCANLHNGDLVAYDTKRGAVCTLDDLHAQQAEFPHCIPDGIFILHEDCKPGDDLKPVVGLDDHVVEFEITPNRPDCLSIIGLAREASATFDAPLALHQPVVKGGGPGVLPELLDVETPAADLCPRYTARMVRNVKIAPSPKWMRERLRAMGVRPINNIVDITNYVMLEYGQPMHAFDYRYVKGGKIVVRRAEEGEELTTLDGSVRKLNPNMLVIADEHRAVGLAGIMGGLNSEIVSDTADVVFESANFDGTTIRRTALALGMRTEASAKYEKGLDPLNTLPAVERACELVELLGAGEVVDGVIDILNYVPQPRVLKLEPEKINALLGTDIAAEEMVSILKKLDFQVEGDQVTVPSWRSDVEAMADLAEEVARFHGYN
;
A
#
# COMPACT_ATOMS: atom_id res chain seq x y z
N MET A 1 2.96 16.72 -0.89
CA MET A 1 1.85 15.74 -0.67
C MET A 1 1.40 15.27 -2.04
N ASN A 2 1.45 13.96 -2.28
CA ASN A 2 0.87 13.40 -3.48
C ASN A 2 -0.64 13.28 -3.32
N LEU A 3 -1.40 13.45 -4.39
CA LEU A 3 -2.85 13.30 -4.47
C LEU A 3 -3.22 12.49 -5.70
N SER A 4 -3.75 11.29 -5.51
CA SER A 4 -4.39 10.51 -6.57
C SER A 4 -5.70 11.18 -6.99
N ARG A 5 -5.84 11.54 -8.25
CA ARG A 5 -7.10 12.10 -8.77
C ARG A 5 -8.22 11.07 -8.80
N LYS A 6 -7.89 9.82 -9.02
CA LYS A 6 -8.83 8.70 -8.96
C LYS A 6 -9.39 8.51 -7.54
N TRP A 7 -8.54 8.62 -6.51
CA TRP A 7 -9.01 8.55 -5.12
C TRP A 7 -9.79 9.80 -4.71
N LEU A 8 -9.32 10.99 -5.11
CA LEU A 8 -10.04 12.25 -4.86
C LEU A 8 -11.47 12.21 -5.40
N SER A 9 -11.70 11.58 -6.56
CA SER A 9 -13.02 11.53 -7.22
C SER A 9 -14.10 10.81 -6.40
N GLU A 10 -13.72 10.05 -5.36
CA GLU A 10 -14.67 9.43 -4.43
C GLU A 10 -15.29 10.45 -3.46
N PHE A 11 -14.63 11.57 -3.24
CA PHE A 11 -15.07 12.63 -2.34
C PHE A 11 -15.62 13.84 -3.11
N VAL A 12 -15.04 14.15 -4.24
CA VAL A 12 -15.45 15.28 -5.09
C VAL A 12 -15.18 14.97 -6.55
N SER A 13 -16.20 15.10 -7.39
CA SER A 13 -16.08 14.93 -8.84
C SER A 13 -15.68 16.25 -9.47
N VAL A 14 -14.48 16.31 -10.04
CA VAL A 14 -13.95 17.49 -10.72
C VAL A 14 -13.73 17.19 -12.20
N GLU A 15 -14.50 17.85 -13.05
CA GLU A 15 -14.40 17.77 -14.51
C GLU A 15 -13.39 18.83 -15.01
N ALA A 16 -12.11 18.58 -14.79
CA ALA A 16 -11.02 19.44 -15.28
C ALA A 16 -9.86 18.56 -15.75
N ASP A 17 -9.17 18.97 -16.81
CA ASP A 17 -7.92 18.32 -17.19
C ASP A 17 -6.82 18.62 -16.15
N ASP A 18 -5.66 17.97 -16.28
CA ASP A 18 -4.56 18.11 -15.30
C ASP A 18 -4.02 19.53 -15.20
N LYS A 19 -4.00 20.25 -16.33
CA LYS A 19 -3.51 21.63 -16.37
C LYS A 19 -4.50 22.56 -15.68
N GLU A 20 -5.77 22.48 -16.03
CA GLU A 20 -6.84 23.28 -15.43
C GLU A 20 -6.95 23.01 -13.93
N PHE A 21 -6.85 21.73 -13.53
CA PHE A 21 -6.86 21.34 -12.12
C PHE A 21 -5.68 21.98 -11.36
N ALA A 22 -4.47 21.85 -11.89
CA ALA A 22 -3.27 22.39 -11.26
C ALA A 22 -3.28 23.93 -11.16
N GLU A 23 -3.72 24.61 -12.21
CA GLU A 23 -3.83 26.07 -12.24
C GLU A 23 -4.88 26.57 -11.26
N SER A 24 -6.08 25.98 -11.24
CA SER A 24 -7.18 26.39 -10.37
C SER A 24 -6.85 26.14 -8.89
N MET A 25 -6.32 24.97 -8.55
CA MET A 25 -5.90 24.66 -7.16
C MET A 25 -4.77 25.60 -6.69
N THR A 26 -3.82 25.92 -7.56
CA THR A 26 -2.73 26.86 -7.24
C THR A 26 -3.27 28.27 -7.02
N LEU A 27 -4.17 28.74 -7.86
CA LEU A 27 -4.78 30.07 -7.74
C LEU A 27 -5.64 30.23 -6.49
N SER A 28 -6.30 29.16 -6.04
CA SER A 28 -7.07 29.13 -4.78
C SER A 28 -6.22 28.90 -3.54
N GLY A 29 -4.88 28.84 -3.65
CA GLY A 29 -3.95 28.78 -2.53
C GLY A 29 -3.35 27.39 -2.23
N SER A 30 -3.76 26.35 -2.95
CA SER A 30 -3.18 24.99 -2.82
C SER A 30 -2.18 24.76 -3.96
N LYS A 31 -0.91 25.12 -3.73
CA LYS A 31 0.13 25.14 -4.79
C LYS A 31 0.42 23.73 -5.30
N VAL A 32 0.24 23.54 -6.60
CA VAL A 32 0.64 22.33 -7.32
C VAL A 32 2.07 22.51 -7.85
N GLU A 33 2.93 21.55 -7.56
CA GLU A 33 4.31 21.51 -8.05
C GLU A 33 4.41 20.71 -9.35
N LEU A 34 3.76 19.56 -9.43
CA LEU A 34 3.88 18.65 -10.55
C LEU A 34 2.63 17.76 -10.68
N THR A 35 2.36 17.33 -11.90
CA THR A 35 1.34 16.29 -12.18
C THR A 35 2.00 15.14 -12.94
N HIS A 36 1.74 13.92 -12.50
CA HIS A 36 2.26 12.69 -13.10
C HIS A 36 1.12 11.82 -13.63
N ASP A 37 1.19 11.42 -14.88
CA ASP A 37 0.43 10.28 -15.42
C ASP A 37 1.23 9.01 -15.10
N LEU A 38 0.69 8.14 -14.25
CA LEU A 38 1.36 6.91 -13.81
C LEU A 38 1.65 5.95 -14.97
N GLY A 39 0.83 5.98 -16.01
CA GLY A 39 0.98 5.14 -17.20
C GLY A 39 1.74 5.79 -18.36
N ALA A 40 2.29 6.98 -18.21
CA ALA A 40 2.88 7.75 -19.32
C ALA A 40 4.01 7.00 -20.07
N GLU A 41 4.82 6.25 -19.33
CA GLU A 41 5.96 5.51 -19.90
C GLU A 41 5.56 4.20 -20.57
N ILE A 42 4.32 3.71 -20.41
CA ILE A 42 3.83 2.47 -21.01
C ILE A 42 2.90 2.79 -22.17
N GLN A 43 3.30 2.41 -23.37
CA GLN A 43 2.50 2.64 -24.58
C GLN A 43 2.41 1.38 -25.42
N ASN A 44 1.19 1.07 -25.92
CA ASN A 44 0.90 -0.06 -26.79
C ASN A 44 1.27 -1.41 -26.17
N VAL A 45 1.01 -1.56 -24.87
CA VAL A 45 1.10 -2.83 -24.15
C VAL A 45 -0.32 -3.30 -23.84
N VAL A 46 -0.65 -4.49 -24.28
CA VAL A 46 -2.01 -5.04 -24.17
C VAL A 46 -2.00 -6.37 -23.42
N VAL A 47 -3.15 -6.79 -22.96
CA VAL A 47 -3.34 -8.14 -22.43
C VAL A 47 -3.34 -9.13 -23.58
N GLY A 48 -2.57 -10.21 -23.45
CA GLY A 48 -2.58 -11.34 -24.36
C GLY A 48 -2.90 -12.63 -23.66
N LYS A 49 -3.56 -13.57 -24.35
CA LYS A 49 -3.78 -14.94 -23.90
C LYS A 49 -2.91 -15.91 -24.67
N VAL A 50 -2.19 -16.76 -23.98
CA VAL A 50 -1.33 -17.79 -24.60
C VAL A 50 -2.20 -18.92 -25.16
N LEU A 51 -2.24 -19.07 -26.48
CA LEU A 51 -3.03 -20.11 -27.16
C LEU A 51 -2.25 -21.40 -27.38
N SER A 52 -0.99 -21.30 -27.76
CA SER A 52 -0.10 -22.44 -27.98
C SER A 52 1.35 -22.07 -27.73
N MET A 53 2.13 -23.08 -27.37
CA MET A 53 3.58 -22.98 -27.14
C MET A 53 4.26 -24.16 -27.84
N GLU A 54 5.27 -23.88 -28.63
CA GLU A 54 6.11 -24.88 -29.28
C GLU A 54 7.58 -24.57 -28.99
N HIS A 55 8.41 -25.61 -28.88
CA HIS A 55 9.85 -25.38 -28.72
C HIS A 55 10.43 -24.67 -29.94
N HIS A 56 11.32 -23.75 -29.71
CA HIS A 56 12.04 -23.06 -30.77
C HIS A 56 12.93 -24.06 -31.53
N PRO A 57 12.89 -24.11 -32.88
CA PRO A 57 13.59 -25.14 -33.67
C PRO A 57 15.13 -25.14 -33.45
N ASP A 58 15.70 -23.98 -33.13
CA ASP A 58 17.15 -23.82 -32.95
C ASP A 58 17.53 -23.42 -31.51
N SER A 59 16.70 -23.76 -30.50
CA SER A 59 16.95 -23.46 -29.10
C SER A 59 16.23 -24.43 -28.17
N ASP A 60 16.94 -24.94 -27.18
CA ASP A 60 16.45 -25.83 -26.13
C ASP A 60 15.76 -25.12 -24.96
N HIS A 61 15.84 -23.77 -24.91
CA HIS A 61 15.31 -22.94 -23.80
C HIS A 61 14.43 -21.78 -24.26
N MET A 62 14.00 -21.79 -25.52
CA MET A 62 13.08 -20.76 -26.04
C MET A 62 11.78 -21.39 -26.54
N TRP A 63 10.71 -20.63 -26.42
CA TRP A 63 9.37 -20.99 -26.86
C TRP A 63 8.90 -20.05 -27.96
N VAL A 64 8.21 -20.61 -28.95
CA VAL A 64 7.43 -19.90 -29.96
C VAL A 64 5.97 -19.98 -29.55
N CYS A 65 5.41 -18.84 -29.13
CA CYS A 65 4.06 -18.74 -28.61
C CYS A 65 3.14 -18.07 -29.62
N GLN A 66 1.90 -18.58 -29.75
CA GLN A 66 0.82 -17.87 -30.41
C GLN A 66 -0.05 -17.21 -29.34
N ILE A 67 -0.18 -15.89 -29.43
CA ILE A 67 -0.84 -15.07 -28.40
C ILE A 67 -2.06 -14.38 -29.01
N ASP A 68 -3.23 -14.62 -28.44
CA ASP A 68 -4.43 -13.83 -28.73
C ASP A 68 -4.32 -12.47 -28.03
N VAL A 69 -4.37 -11.41 -28.80
CA VAL A 69 -4.30 -10.02 -28.34
C VAL A 69 -5.58 -9.25 -28.71
N GLY A 70 -6.70 -9.96 -28.86
CA GLY A 70 -7.99 -9.38 -29.24
C GLY A 70 -8.08 -8.99 -30.72
N ARG A 71 -7.25 -9.57 -31.60
CA ARG A 71 -7.25 -9.33 -33.06
C ARG A 71 -7.77 -10.56 -33.80
N GLU A 72 -8.08 -10.41 -35.10
CA GLU A 72 -8.54 -11.52 -35.94
C GLU A 72 -7.52 -12.67 -35.99
N GLU A 73 -6.22 -12.37 -36.00
CA GLU A 73 -5.15 -13.36 -36.03
C GLU A 73 -4.28 -13.25 -34.77
N PRO A 74 -3.86 -14.39 -34.18
CA PRO A 74 -2.92 -14.42 -33.09
C PRO A 74 -1.57 -13.81 -33.48
N VAL A 75 -0.84 -13.30 -32.49
CA VAL A 75 0.49 -12.73 -32.67
C VAL A 75 1.54 -13.72 -32.21
N GLN A 76 2.50 -14.01 -33.10
CA GLN A 76 3.64 -14.86 -32.74
C GLN A 76 4.66 -14.10 -31.94
N ILE A 77 5.00 -14.62 -30.76
CA ILE A 77 6.04 -14.09 -29.87
C ILE A 77 7.00 -15.20 -29.49
N VAL A 78 8.29 -14.92 -29.56
CA VAL A 78 9.35 -15.83 -29.07
C VAL A 78 9.80 -15.35 -27.71
N THR A 79 9.81 -16.24 -26.71
CA THR A 79 10.21 -15.96 -25.35
C THR A 79 11.15 -17.03 -24.79
N GLY A 80 12.04 -16.63 -23.90
CA GLY A 80 12.85 -17.54 -23.08
C GLY A 80 12.26 -17.78 -21.68
N ALA A 81 11.03 -17.31 -21.43
CA ALA A 81 10.41 -17.45 -20.11
C ALA A 81 9.98 -18.89 -19.84
N TRP A 82 10.22 -19.36 -18.63
CA TRP A 82 9.94 -20.72 -18.16
C TRP A 82 8.63 -20.83 -17.35
N ASN A 83 8.05 -19.69 -16.97
CA ASN A 83 6.86 -19.62 -16.12
C ASN A 83 5.56 -19.36 -16.91
N VAL A 84 5.60 -19.42 -18.22
CA VAL A 84 4.43 -19.17 -19.09
C VAL A 84 3.81 -20.50 -19.49
N HIS A 85 2.47 -20.59 -19.40
CA HIS A 85 1.69 -21.77 -19.77
C HIS A 85 0.59 -21.41 -20.77
N ILE A 86 0.04 -22.42 -21.43
CA ILE A 86 -1.16 -22.25 -22.26
C ILE A 86 -2.31 -21.77 -21.37
N ASP A 87 -3.13 -20.88 -21.88
CA ASP A 87 -4.24 -20.18 -21.22
C ASP A 87 -3.85 -19.03 -20.27
N ASP A 88 -2.56 -18.80 -19.99
CA ASP A 88 -2.12 -17.64 -19.20
C ASP A 88 -2.51 -16.32 -19.86
N LEU A 89 -2.91 -15.35 -19.03
CA LEU A 89 -3.03 -13.95 -19.41
C LEU A 89 -1.72 -13.24 -19.07
N VAL A 90 -1.14 -12.56 -20.06
CA VAL A 90 0.19 -11.97 -19.96
C VAL A 90 0.24 -10.56 -20.57
N PRO A 91 1.09 -9.65 -20.08
CA PRO A 91 1.35 -8.38 -20.73
C PRO A 91 2.15 -8.58 -22.03
N VAL A 92 1.64 -8.04 -23.13
CA VAL A 92 2.26 -8.12 -24.45
C VAL A 92 2.62 -6.72 -24.94
N ALA A 93 3.91 -6.43 -24.96
CA ALA A 93 4.45 -5.25 -25.61
C ALA A 93 4.44 -5.51 -27.14
N MET A 94 3.53 -4.85 -27.84
CA MET A 94 3.35 -4.97 -29.27
C MET A 94 4.48 -4.28 -30.04
N HIS A 95 4.58 -4.53 -31.34
CA HIS A 95 5.48 -3.76 -32.20
C HIS A 95 5.25 -2.25 -32.07
N LYS A 96 6.30 -1.48 -31.88
CA LYS A 96 6.32 -0.03 -31.55
C LYS A 96 5.79 0.33 -30.16
N SER A 97 5.81 -0.60 -29.21
CA SER A 97 5.57 -0.27 -27.81
C SER A 97 6.73 0.53 -27.23
N THR A 98 6.40 1.31 -26.20
CA THR A 98 7.38 1.94 -25.31
C THR A 98 7.19 1.40 -23.91
N LEU A 99 8.26 1.07 -23.22
CA LEU A 99 8.31 0.60 -21.84
C LEU A 99 9.11 1.60 -20.99
N PRO A 100 9.01 1.53 -19.65
CA PRO A 100 9.75 2.37 -18.73
C PRO A 100 11.23 2.50 -19.07
N GLY A 101 11.79 3.72 -18.88
CA GLY A 101 13.14 4.07 -19.32
C GLY A 101 13.28 4.26 -20.82
N GLY A 102 12.19 4.41 -21.57
CA GLY A 102 12.19 4.67 -23.01
C GLY A 102 12.55 3.44 -23.88
N LYS A 103 12.51 2.23 -23.31
CA LYS A 103 12.79 0.99 -24.05
C LYS A 103 11.73 0.78 -25.15
N LYS A 104 12.15 0.75 -26.40
CA LYS A 104 11.27 0.51 -27.55
C LYS A 104 11.28 -0.94 -27.95
N ILE A 105 10.09 -1.51 -28.16
CA ILE A 105 9.91 -2.89 -28.62
C ILE A 105 9.54 -2.87 -30.09
N GLU A 106 10.31 -3.59 -30.87
CA GLU A 106 10.08 -3.74 -32.29
C GLU A 106 9.99 -5.23 -32.68
N LYS A 107 9.27 -5.51 -33.78
CA LYS A 107 9.30 -6.85 -34.36
C LYS A 107 10.72 -7.21 -34.80
N GLY A 108 11.13 -8.42 -34.55
CA GLY A 108 12.47 -8.90 -34.88
C GLY A 108 12.51 -10.39 -35.21
N LYS A 109 13.71 -10.91 -35.37
CA LYS A 109 13.95 -12.34 -35.49
C LYS A 109 14.88 -12.80 -34.37
N LEU A 110 14.43 -13.80 -33.64
CA LEU A 110 15.24 -14.48 -32.63
C LEU A 110 15.66 -15.84 -33.21
N ARG A 111 16.95 -16.05 -33.42
CA ARG A 111 17.52 -17.25 -34.07
C ARG A 111 16.70 -17.69 -35.33
N GLY A 112 16.36 -16.72 -36.19
CA GLY A 112 15.64 -16.98 -37.43
C GLY A 112 14.10 -16.95 -37.34
N VAL A 113 13.50 -17.17 -36.17
CA VAL A 113 12.05 -17.14 -35.95
C VAL A 113 11.58 -15.73 -35.67
N VAL A 114 10.48 -15.30 -36.31
CA VAL A 114 9.91 -13.96 -36.18
C VAL A 114 9.22 -13.82 -34.81
N SER A 115 9.52 -12.72 -34.08
CA SER A 115 8.76 -12.28 -32.91
C SER A 115 8.17 -10.90 -33.20
N ASN A 116 6.85 -10.77 -33.05
CA ASN A 116 6.12 -9.53 -33.35
C ASN A 116 5.94 -8.61 -32.14
N GLY A 117 6.63 -8.88 -31.04
CA GLY A 117 6.58 -8.16 -29.78
C GLY A 117 7.35 -8.90 -28.70
N MET A 118 7.03 -8.60 -27.45
CA MET A 118 7.68 -9.16 -26.26
C MET A 118 6.67 -9.39 -25.15
N LEU A 119 6.75 -10.52 -24.45
CA LEU A 119 6.07 -10.72 -23.17
C LEU A 119 6.84 -9.95 -22.08
N CYS A 120 6.13 -9.33 -21.14
CA CYS A 120 6.75 -8.49 -20.14
C CYS A 120 6.65 -9.08 -18.73
N GLY A 121 7.75 -8.99 -17.97
CA GLY A 121 7.78 -9.19 -16.54
C GLY A 121 7.44 -7.89 -15.78
N LEU A 122 7.29 -7.99 -14.44
CA LEU A 122 7.00 -6.84 -13.59
C LEU A 122 8.06 -5.74 -13.70
N SER A 123 9.34 -6.12 -13.66
CA SER A 123 10.48 -5.19 -13.73
C SER A 123 10.50 -4.38 -15.04
N GLU A 124 10.13 -5.00 -16.15
CA GLU A 124 10.06 -4.35 -17.45
C GLU A 124 8.92 -3.34 -17.56
N LEU A 125 7.87 -3.54 -16.75
CA LEU A 125 6.73 -2.63 -16.63
C LEU A 125 6.94 -1.56 -15.55
N GLY A 126 8.09 -1.58 -14.84
CA GLY A 126 8.35 -0.68 -13.72
C GLY A 126 7.46 -0.95 -12.50
N LEU A 127 6.94 -2.17 -12.37
CA LEU A 127 6.06 -2.59 -11.28
C LEU A 127 6.85 -3.33 -10.20
N ASP A 128 6.42 -3.21 -8.94
CA ASP A 128 7.03 -3.89 -7.78
C ASP A 128 6.22 -5.14 -7.42
N THR A 129 6.89 -6.22 -7.03
CA THR A 129 6.26 -7.48 -6.59
C THR A 129 5.37 -7.30 -5.36
N ARG A 130 5.57 -6.26 -4.56
CA ARG A 130 4.73 -5.92 -3.40
C ARG A 130 3.37 -5.36 -3.80
N ASP A 131 3.27 -4.72 -4.96
CA ASP A 131 2.00 -4.31 -5.54
C ASP A 131 1.22 -5.51 -6.10
N PHE A 132 1.95 -6.57 -6.48
CA PHE A 132 1.39 -7.81 -7.06
C PHE A 132 1.95 -9.04 -6.32
N PRO A 133 1.55 -9.28 -5.06
CA PRO A 133 2.15 -10.34 -4.24
C PRO A 133 1.95 -11.75 -4.78
N TYR A 134 0.94 -11.98 -5.63
CA TYR A 134 0.73 -13.25 -6.33
C TYR A 134 1.69 -13.46 -7.52
N ALA A 135 2.32 -12.40 -8.01
CA ALA A 135 3.26 -12.48 -9.14
C ALA A 135 4.71 -12.75 -8.70
N VAL A 136 4.92 -13.03 -7.41
CA VAL A 136 6.21 -13.45 -6.90
C VAL A 136 6.53 -14.84 -7.44
N ILE A 137 7.49 -14.92 -8.35
CA ILE A 137 7.95 -16.20 -8.88
C ILE A 137 8.85 -16.86 -7.86
N THR A 138 8.41 -18.00 -7.34
CA THR A 138 9.25 -18.89 -6.53
C THR A 138 9.57 -20.11 -7.40
N PRO A 139 10.74 -20.18 -8.05
CA PRO A 139 11.03 -21.25 -8.98
C PRO A 139 11.27 -22.58 -8.25
N ALA A 140 10.69 -23.66 -8.78
CA ALA A 140 11.01 -25.01 -8.37
C ALA A 140 12.40 -25.42 -8.86
N ALA A 141 13.11 -26.19 -8.08
CA ALA A 141 14.34 -26.84 -8.51
C ALA A 141 13.97 -28.06 -9.39
N ILE A 142 14.17 -27.96 -10.72
CA ILE A 142 13.93 -29.05 -11.68
C ILE A 142 15.11 -29.99 -11.61
N LEU A 143 14.92 -31.20 -11.10
CA LEU A 143 16.00 -32.17 -10.87
C LEU A 143 16.69 -32.61 -12.15
N GLY A 144 15.98 -32.65 -13.29
CA GLY A 144 16.55 -32.95 -14.60
C GLY A 144 17.58 -31.91 -15.08
N ASP A 145 17.55 -30.72 -14.54
CA ASP A 145 18.48 -29.63 -14.86
C ASP A 145 19.73 -29.60 -13.95
N TYR A 146 19.74 -30.44 -12.90
CA TYR A 146 20.81 -30.42 -11.91
C TYR A 146 22.20 -30.59 -12.49
N LYS A 147 23.07 -29.66 -12.22
CA LYS A 147 24.51 -29.66 -12.61
C LYS A 147 25.36 -29.49 -11.36
N PRO A 148 25.92 -30.57 -10.82
CA PRO A 148 26.74 -30.51 -9.61
C PRO A 148 27.93 -29.57 -9.78
N LEU A 149 28.16 -28.67 -8.81
CA LEU A 149 29.32 -27.79 -8.77
C LEU A 149 30.59 -28.59 -8.46
N ASP A 150 30.48 -29.60 -7.59
CA ASP A 150 31.54 -30.55 -7.28
C ASP A 150 31.19 -31.89 -7.95
N LYS A 151 31.92 -32.22 -9.00
CA LYS A 151 31.73 -33.47 -9.75
C LYS A 151 32.05 -34.73 -8.94
N ASP A 152 32.87 -34.60 -7.91
CA ASP A 152 33.31 -35.73 -7.08
C ASP A 152 32.32 -35.95 -5.89
N LYS A 153 31.46 -34.97 -5.60
CA LYS A 153 30.49 -35.01 -4.51
C LYS A 153 29.14 -34.42 -4.92
N PRO A 154 28.45 -35.00 -5.90
CA PRO A 154 27.12 -34.52 -6.30
C PRO A 154 26.12 -34.73 -5.16
N SER A 155 25.29 -33.70 -4.87
CA SER A 155 24.23 -33.78 -3.87
C SER A 155 22.97 -34.50 -4.38
N ILE A 156 22.81 -34.58 -5.71
CA ILE A 156 21.69 -35.26 -6.38
C ILE A 156 22.28 -36.19 -7.43
N SER A 157 21.73 -37.41 -7.56
CA SER A 157 22.17 -38.37 -8.59
C SER A 157 21.80 -37.89 -10.00
N ALA A 158 22.69 -38.04 -10.96
CA ALA A 158 22.42 -37.75 -12.36
C ALA A 158 21.34 -38.68 -12.99
N ASP A 159 21.16 -39.89 -12.42
CA ASP A 159 20.21 -40.90 -12.89
C ASP A 159 18.96 -40.98 -12.01
N ILE A 160 18.63 -39.90 -11.29
CA ILE A 160 17.49 -39.85 -10.38
C ILE A 160 16.17 -40.16 -11.09
N GLN A 161 15.36 -41.01 -10.48
CA GLN A 161 14.07 -41.46 -11.01
C GLN A 161 12.90 -41.05 -10.08
N PRO A 162 11.66 -40.96 -10.56
CA PRO A 162 10.49 -40.75 -9.73
C PRO A 162 10.41 -41.80 -8.62
N GLY A 163 10.27 -41.36 -7.36
CA GLY A 163 10.27 -42.19 -6.17
C GLY A 163 11.61 -42.31 -5.46
N ASP A 164 12.71 -41.96 -6.11
CA ASP A 164 14.03 -41.96 -5.46
C ASP A 164 14.09 -40.94 -4.32
N LYS A 165 14.73 -41.34 -3.26
CA LYS A 165 14.92 -40.49 -2.07
C LYS A 165 16.09 -39.54 -2.27
N ILE A 166 15.85 -38.24 -2.07
CA ILE A 166 16.89 -37.20 -2.11
C ILE A 166 17.53 -37.05 -0.72
N TYR A 167 16.75 -36.61 0.26
CA TYR A 167 17.14 -36.61 1.68
C TYR A 167 15.88 -36.50 2.58
N GLY A 168 15.96 -37.04 3.80
CA GLY A 168 14.88 -36.91 4.77
C GLY A 168 13.50 -37.32 4.18
N PRO A 169 12.48 -36.44 4.23
CA PRO A 169 11.17 -36.67 3.63
C PRO A 169 11.09 -36.29 2.13
N VAL A 170 12.19 -35.78 1.54
CA VAL A 170 12.19 -35.28 0.16
C VAL A 170 12.48 -36.41 -0.82
N ILE A 171 11.60 -36.55 -1.80
CA ILE A 171 11.70 -37.53 -2.90
C ILE A 171 11.64 -36.86 -4.26
N ALA A 172 12.08 -37.55 -5.30
CA ALA A 172 11.88 -37.13 -6.68
C ALA A 172 10.45 -37.48 -7.13
N ALA A 173 9.74 -36.54 -7.74
CA ALA A 173 8.40 -36.71 -8.28
C ALA A 173 8.30 -36.15 -9.70
N LEU A 174 7.57 -36.88 -10.57
CA LEU A 174 7.28 -36.46 -11.94
C LEU A 174 6.05 -35.58 -11.99
N VAL A 175 6.11 -34.45 -12.67
CA VAL A 175 4.96 -33.59 -12.93
C VAL A 175 4.15 -34.16 -14.10
N GLU A 176 2.92 -34.59 -13.83
CA GLU A 176 2.00 -35.16 -14.86
C GLU A 176 0.97 -34.17 -15.36
N GLY A 177 0.80 -33.03 -14.74
CA GLY A 177 -0.12 -31.98 -15.16
C GLY A 177 0.08 -30.72 -14.34
N VAL A 178 -0.04 -29.57 -14.97
CA VAL A 178 0.03 -28.25 -14.35
C VAL A 178 -1.16 -27.44 -14.84
N GLU A 179 -1.97 -26.92 -13.92
CA GLU A 179 -3.15 -26.12 -14.22
C GLU A 179 -3.13 -24.83 -13.39
N PRO A 180 -3.57 -23.68 -13.92
CA PRO A 180 -3.69 -22.44 -13.16
C PRO A 180 -4.66 -22.61 -11.98
N ALA A 181 -4.29 -22.06 -10.81
CA ALA A 181 -5.10 -22.06 -9.59
C ALA A 181 -5.44 -20.62 -9.12
N GLY A 182 -5.50 -19.67 -10.05
CA GLY A 182 -5.75 -18.26 -9.76
C GLY A 182 -4.69 -17.65 -8.85
N GLU A 183 -5.09 -16.89 -7.85
CA GLU A 183 -4.16 -16.25 -6.90
C GLU A 183 -3.36 -17.26 -6.06
N ALA A 184 -3.77 -18.52 -6.00
CA ALA A 184 -3.03 -19.57 -5.31
C ALA A 184 -1.81 -20.11 -6.11
N GLY A 185 -1.60 -19.64 -7.33
CA GLY A 185 -0.52 -20.06 -8.21
C GLY A 185 -0.93 -21.22 -9.13
N TRP A 186 -0.41 -22.41 -8.91
CA TRP A 186 -0.55 -23.55 -9.79
C TRP A 186 -1.01 -24.79 -9.04
N THR A 187 -1.87 -25.58 -9.65
CA THR A 187 -2.19 -26.94 -9.18
C THR A 187 -1.41 -27.93 -10.03
N CYS A 188 -0.57 -28.73 -9.38
CA CYS A 188 0.26 -29.72 -10.04
C CYS A 188 -0.13 -31.13 -9.59
N ARG A 189 -0.26 -32.05 -10.54
CA ARG A 189 -0.35 -33.46 -10.23
C ARG A 189 1.06 -34.05 -10.29
N LEU A 190 1.52 -34.59 -9.15
CA LEU A 190 2.82 -35.19 -8.98
C LEU A 190 2.69 -36.70 -8.88
N PHE A 191 3.55 -37.42 -9.57
CA PHE A 191 3.61 -38.88 -9.58
C PHE A 191 4.99 -39.37 -9.13
N TRP A 192 5.02 -40.43 -8.34
CA TRP A 192 6.25 -41.14 -8.03
C TRP A 192 5.98 -42.64 -7.90
N ALA A 193 7.00 -43.47 -8.23
CA ALA A 193 6.95 -44.92 -8.12
C ALA A 193 7.41 -45.37 -6.72
N GLY A 194 6.73 -46.33 -6.17
CA GLY A 194 7.07 -47.05 -4.93
C GLY A 194 6.61 -48.49 -5.05
N GLN A 195 6.38 -49.21 -3.93
CA GLN A 195 5.75 -50.56 -3.98
C GLN A 195 4.33 -50.48 -4.56
N GLU A 196 3.66 -49.32 -4.42
CA GLU A 196 2.47 -48.93 -5.15
C GLU A 196 2.71 -47.54 -5.74
N ALA A 197 2.31 -47.33 -7.01
CA ALA A 197 2.43 -46.00 -7.62
C ALA A 197 1.55 -45.01 -6.90
N LEU A 198 2.13 -43.88 -6.49
CA LEU A 198 1.46 -42.83 -5.74
C LEU A 198 1.40 -41.55 -6.59
N SER A 199 0.28 -40.88 -6.52
CA SER A 199 0.13 -39.53 -7.07
C SER A 199 -0.57 -38.62 -6.07
N VAL A 200 -0.24 -37.33 -6.11
CA VAL A 200 -0.84 -36.29 -5.27
C VAL A 200 -1.06 -35.04 -6.07
N THR A 201 -2.14 -34.32 -5.78
CA THR A 201 -2.38 -32.99 -6.31
C THR A 201 -1.93 -31.97 -5.26
N VAL A 202 -1.04 -31.08 -5.61
CA VAL A 202 -0.52 -30.01 -4.75
C VAL A 202 -0.75 -28.66 -5.38
N THR A 203 -0.99 -27.65 -4.54
CA THR A 203 -0.99 -26.26 -4.98
C THR A 203 0.37 -25.65 -4.62
N THR A 204 0.98 -24.95 -5.58
CA THR A 204 2.30 -24.36 -5.44
C THR A 204 2.36 -22.99 -6.09
N THR A 205 3.21 -22.13 -5.54
CA THR A 205 3.58 -20.83 -6.15
C THR A 205 4.75 -20.95 -7.14
N CYS A 206 5.26 -22.18 -7.35
CA CYS A 206 6.34 -22.42 -8.31
C CYS A 206 5.81 -22.32 -9.74
N ALA A 207 6.14 -21.26 -10.43
CA ALA A 207 5.59 -20.91 -11.75
C ALA A 207 6.44 -21.38 -12.94
N ASN A 208 7.50 -22.15 -12.72
CA ASN A 208 8.38 -22.68 -13.76
C ASN A 208 8.18 -24.18 -14.03
N LEU A 209 7.05 -24.73 -13.59
CA LEU A 209 6.75 -26.16 -13.75
C LEU A 209 6.10 -26.45 -15.10
N HIS A 210 6.55 -27.54 -15.74
CA HIS A 210 5.94 -28.07 -16.97
C HIS A 210 5.65 -29.57 -16.80
N ASN A 211 4.73 -30.05 -17.63
CA ASN A 211 4.44 -31.47 -17.70
C ASN A 211 5.70 -32.24 -18.16
N GLY A 212 6.06 -33.26 -17.41
CA GLY A 212 7.28 -34.06 -17.66
C GLY A 212 8.50 -33.63 -16.80
N ASP A 213 8.42 -32.52 -16.08
CA ASP A 213 9.48 -32.11 -15.17
C ASP A 213 9.64 -33.08 -14.01
N LEU A 214 10.90 -33.30 -13.61
CA LEU A 214 11.23 -34.05 -12.40
C LEU A 214 11.59 -33.06 -11.29
N VAL A 215 10.81 -33.06 -10.19
CA VAL A 215 10.95 -32.09 -9.10
C VAL A 215 11.19 -32.78 -7.76
N ALA A 216 11.81 -32.08 -6.83
CA ALA A 216 11.90 -32.51 -5.45
C ALA A 216 10.56 -32.19 -4.74
N TYR A 217 9.98 -33.19 -4.08
CA TYR A 217 8.74 -33.09 -3.34
C TYR A 217 8.94 -33.50 -1.88
N ASP A 218 8.63 -32.58 -0.96
CA ASP A 218 8.65 -32.86 0.48
C ASP A 218 7.32 -33.51 0.89
N THR A 219 7.35 -34.81 1.14
CA THR A 219 6.18 -35.61 1.50
C THR A 219 5.60 -35.25 2.85
N LYS A 220 6.37 -34.65 3.75
CA LYS A 220 5.92 -34.22 5.09
C LYS A 220 5.21 -32.87 5.03
N ARG A 221 5.75 -31.92 4.26
CA ARG A 221 5.17 -30.59 4.06
C ARG A 221 4.03 -30.60 3.03
N GLY A 222 4.03 -31.58 2.12
CA GLY A 222 3.11 -31.61 0.98
C GLY A 222 3.41 -30.51 -0.04
N ALA A 223 4.68 -30.18 -0.27
CA ALA A 223 5.10 -29.04 -1.10
C ALA A 223 6.24 -29.40 -2.09
N VAL A 224 6.22 -28.77 -3.25
CA VAL A 224 7.36 -28.77 -4.20
C VAL A 224 8.48 -27.96 -3.58
N CYS A 225 9.71 -28.46 -3.66
CA CYS A 225 10.89 -27.83 -3.08
C CYS A 225 11.50 -26.77 -4.00
N THR A 226 11.97 -25.69 -3.40
CA THR A 226 12.78 -24.63 -4.02
C THR A 226 14.26 -24.91 -3.83
N LEU A 227 15.15 -24.03 -4.33
CA LEU A 227 16.59 -24.11 -4.06
C LEU A 227 16.92 -24.04 -2.58
N ASP A 228 16.25 -23.15 -1.85
CA ASP A 228 16.44 -22.97 -0.40
C ASP A 228 16.08 -24.24 0.37
N ASP A 229 14.98 -24.89 0.00
CA ASP A 229 14.56 -26.17 0.58
C ASP A 229 15.58 -27.29 0.34
N LEU A 230 16.30 -27.25 -0.77
CA LEU A 230 17.35 -28.23 -1.13
C LEU A 230 18.74 -27.82 -0.65
N HIS A 231 18.88 -26.65 -0.03
CA HIS A 231 20.19 -26.06 0.31
C HIS A 231 21.12 -25.98 -0.89
N ALA A 232 20.55 -25.74 -2.09
CA ALA A 232 21.25 -25.73 -3.36
C ALA A 232 21.57 -24.31 -3.83
N GLN A 233 22.54 -24.18 -4.72
CA GLN A 233 22.91 -22.90 -5.32
C GLN A 233 22.29 -22.74 -6.71
N GLN A 234 21.98 -21.48 -7.08
CA GLN A 234 21.42 -21.15 -8.41
C GLN A 234 22.24 -21.74 -9.57
N ALA A 235 23.58 -21.78 -9.44
CA ALA A 235 24.46 -22.32 -10.47
C ALA A 235 24.25 -23.82 -10.73
N GLU A 236 23.71 -24.57 -9.78
CA GLU A 236 23.37 -25.99 -9.91
C GLU A 236 22.07 -26.23 -10.67
N PHE A 237 21.21 -25.21 -10.76
CA PHE A 237 19.89 -25.28 -11.41
C PHE A 237 19.71 -24.08 -12.35
N PRO A 238 20.29 -24.12 -13.56
CA PRO A 238 20.32 -22.97 -14.46
C PRO A 238 18.94 -22.49 -14.92
N HIS A 239 17.92 -23.33 -14.88
CA HIS A 239 16.54 -22.99 -15.26
C HIS A 239 15.65 -22.59 -14.08
N CYS A 240 16.19 -22.62 -12.85
CA CYS A 240 15.52 -22.11 -11.65
C CYS A 240 15.74 -20.60 -11.56
N ILE A 241 15.01 -19.83 -12.39
CA ILE A 241 15.20 -18.39 -12.57
C ILE A 241 14.14 -17.64 -11.75
N PRO A 242 14.52 -16.64 -10.91
CA PRO A 242 13.56 -15.85 -10.14
C PRO A 242 12.80 -14.82 -10.99
N ASP A 243 13.32 -14.48 -12.18
CA ASP A 243 12.68 -13.57 -13.12
C ASP A 243 11.81 -14.31 -14.14
N GLY A 244 10.60 -13.81 -14.37
CA GLY A 244 9.68 -14.38 -15.33
C GLY A 244 8.66 -13.36 -15.83
N ILE A 245 7.80 -13.84 -16.71
CA ILE A 245 6.69 -13.05 -17.25
C ILE A 245 5.66 -12.82 -16.15
N PHE A 246 5.09 -11.63 -16.13
CA PHE A 246 3.98 -11.30 -15.25
C PHE A 246 2.70 -12.02 -15.72
N ILE A 247 2.22 -12.96 -14.92
CA ILE A 247 0.96 -13.64 -15.17
C ILE A 247 -0.16 -12.84 -14.51
N LEU A 248 -1.14 -12.41 -15.31
CA LEU A 248 -2.24 -11.57 -14.84
C LEU A 248 -3.35 -12.44 -14.23
N HIS A 249 -3.78 -12.10 -13.04
CA HIS A 249 -4.92 -12.72 -12.35
C HIS A 249 -6.10 -11.75 -12.20
N GLU A 250 -6.00 -10.58 -12.77
CA GLU A 250 -7.03 -9.57 -12.82
C GLU A 250 -8.16 -9.97 -13.77
N ASP A 251 -9.34 -9.39 -13.56
CA ASP A 251 -10.46 -9.51 -14.50
C ASP A 251 -10.14 -8.69 -15.76
N CYS A 252 -9.59 -9.37 -16.76
CA CYS A 252 -9.18 -8.77 -18.02
C CYS A 252 -9.29 -9.78 -19.17
N LYS A 253 -9.28 -9.29 -20.39
CA LYS A 253 -9.40 -10.10 -21.61
C LYS A 253 -8.35 -9.70 -22.65
N PRO A 254 -8.06 -10.58 -23.62
CA PRO A 254 -7.14 -10.28 -24.69
C PRO A 254 -7.52 -9.00 -25.45
N GLY A 255 -6.53 -8.12 -25.65
CA GLY A 255 -6.69 -6.84 -26.32
C GLY A 255 -6.97 -5.64 -25.40
N ASP A 256 -7.28 -5.86 -24.13
CA ASP A 256 -7.43 -4.77 -23.16
C ASP A 256 -6.11 -3.98 -23.00
N ASP A 257 -6.21 -2.66 -22.84
CA ASP A 257 -5.05 -1.85 -22.44
C ASP A 257 -4.56 -2.29 -21.06
N LEU A 258 -3.27 -2.50 -20.91
CA LEU A 258 -2.68 -2.98 -19.68
C LEU A 258 -2.83 -1.97 -18.53
N LYS A 259 -2.77 -0.66 -18.80
CA LYS A 259 -2.72 0.37 -17.75
C LYS A 259 -3.87 0.28 -16.74
N PRO A 260 -5.15 0.25 -17.13
CA PRO A 260 -6.24 0.06 -16.18
C PRO A 260 -6.19 -1.28 -15.44
N VAL A 261 -5.72 -2.33 -16.11
CA VAL A 261 -5.63 -3.70 -15.54
C VAL A 261 -4.69 -3.73 -14.34
N VAL A 262 -3.60 -2.97 -14.39
CA VAL A 262 -2.58 -2.93 -13.33
C VAL A 262 -2.62 -1.63 -12.49
N GLY A 263 -3.67 -0.81 -12.65
CA GLY A 263 -3.89 0.42 -11.89
C GLY A 263 -2.86 1.52 -12.17
N LEU A 264 -2.45 1.66 -13.43
CA LEU A 264 -1.61 2.74 -13.91
C LEU A 264 -2.40 3.83 -14.66
N ASP A 265 -3.73 3.77 -14.61
CA ASP A 265 -4.67 4.73 -15.21
C ASP A 265 -5.05 5.86 -14.24
N ASP A 266 -4.10 6.35 -13.47
CA ASP A 266 -4.28 7.42 -12.49
C ASP A 266 -3.32 8.58 -12.75
N HIS A 267 -3.78 9.78 -12.39
CA HIS A 267 -3.00 11.00 -12.41
C HIS A 267 -2.72 11.44 -10.98
N VAL A 268 -1.46 11.62 -10.65
CA VAL A 268 -1.01 12.02 -9.31
C VAL A 268 -0.53 13.45 -9.34
N VAL A 269 -1.12 14.26 -8.47
CA VAL A 269 -0.78 15.68 -8.33
C VAL A 269 0.06 15.87 -7.08
N GLU A 270 1.24 16.45 -7.21
CA GLU A 270 2.12 16.79 -6.11
C GLU A 270 1.84 18.22 -5.63
N PHE A 271 1.44 18.35 -4.36
CA PHE A 271 1.18 19.62 -3.70
C PHE A 271 2.32 20.02 -2.76
N GLU A 272 2.70 21.29 -2.80
CA GLU A 272 3.49 21.93 -1.75
C GLU A 272 2.55 22.43 -0.65
N ILE A 273 2.43 21.65 0.44
CA ILE A 273 1.58 22.01 1.57
C ILE A 273 2.37 22.84 2.58
N THR A 274 1.94 24.07 2.79
CA THR A 274 2.54 25.00 3.74
C THR A 274 2.36 24.53 5.20
N PRO A 275 3.25 24.90 6.13
CA PRO A 275 3.17 24.44 7.53
C PRO A 275 1.89 24.81 8.27
N ASN A 276 1.20 25.87 7.85
CA ASN A 276 -0.05 26.34 8.46
C ASN A 276 -1.30 25.57 7.99
N ARG A 277 -1.17 24.70 6.97
CA ARG A 277 -2.28 23.92 6.42
C ARG A 277 -2.09 22.41 6.64
N PRO A 278 -2.00 21.93 7.91
CA PRO A 278 -1.88 20.50 8.21
C PRO A 278 -3.10 19.70 7.74
N ASP A 279 -4.28 20.29 7.65
CA ASP A 279 -5.50 19.71 7.11
C ASP A 279 -5.32 19.20 5.66
N CYS A 280 -4.58 19.94 4.82
CA CYS A 280 -4.29 19.58 3.44
C CYS A 280 -3.22 18.46 3.29
N LEU A 281 -2.69 17.92 4.39
CA LEU A 281 -1.86 16.70 4.36
C LEU A 281 -2.71 15.41 4.31
N SER A 282 -3.91 15.50 3.73
CA SER A 282 -4.88 14.41 3.60
C SER A 282 -5.71 14.52 2.32
N ILE A 283 -6.23 13.38 1.87
CA ILE A 283 -7.19 13.34 0.74
C ILE A 283 -8.43 14.18 1.10
N ILE A 284 -8.99 14.01 2.31
CA ILE A 284 -10.19 14.73 2.76
C ILE A 284 -9.93 16.24 2.79
N GLY A 285 -8.78 16.68 3.28
CA GLY A 285 -8.45 18.10 3.31
C GLY A 285 -8.34 18.71 1.92
N LEU A 286 -7.65 18.02 1.01
CA LEU A 286 -7.56 18.47 -0.39
C LEU A 286 -8.90 18.34 -1.14
N ALA A 287 -9.78 17.40 -0.75
CA ALA A 287 -11.13 17.30 -1.29
C ALA A 287 -12.00 18.50 -0.89
N ARG A 288 -11.87 19.02 0.33
CA ARG A 288 -12.52 20.26 0.76
C ARG A 288 -12.06 21.45 -0.07
N GLU A 289 -10.75 21.59 -0.27
CA GLU A 289 -10.18 22.66 -1.11
C GLU A 289 -10.64 22.55 -2.57
N ALA A 290 -10.62 21.33 -3.13
CA ALA A 290 -11.08 21.09 -4.49
C ALA A 290 -12.60 21.36 -4.64
N SER A 291 -13.41 20.94 -3.67
CA SER A 291 -14.85 21.24 -3.64
C SER A 291 -15.11 22.74 -3.69
N ALA A 292 -14.41 23.53 -2.87
CA ALA A 292 -14.54 24.98 -2.84
C ALA A 292 -14.02 25.63 -4.13
N THR A 293 -12.89 25.13 -4.68
CA THR A 293 -12.25 25.67 -5.90
C THR A 293 -13.10 25.46 -7.14
N PHE A 294 -13.68 24.26 -7.29
CA PHE A 294 -14.46 23.90 -8.49
C PHE A 294 -15.97 24.01 -8.30
N ASP A 295 -16.43 24.53 -7.15
CA ASP A 295 -17.86 24.61 -6.80
C ASP A 295 -18.58 23.25 -6.94
N ALA A 296 -17.88 22.19 -6.61
CA ALA A 296 -18.32 20.80 -6.76
C ALA A 296 -18.82 20.21 -5.43
N PRO A 297 -19.87 19.38 -5.43
CA PRO A 297 -20.38 18.77 -4.20
C PRO A 297 -19.33 17.89 -3.51
N LEU A 298 -19.16 18.07 -2.20
CA LEU A 298 -18.31 17.25 -1.35
C LEU A 298 -19.12 16.12 -0.70
N ALA A 299 -18.66 14.88 -0.85
CA ALA A 299 -19.26 13.69 -0.25
C ALA A 299 -18.29 13.02 0.71
N LEU A 300 -18.29 13.42 1.98
CA LEU A 300 -17.46 12.81 3.01
C LEU A 300 -18.08 11.52 3.53
N HIS A 301 -17.28 10.46 3.53
CA HIS A 301 -17.66 9.19 4.13
C HIS A 301 -17.74 9.31 5.67
N GLN A 302 -18.77 8.72 6.26
CA GLN A 302 -18.90 8.60 7.71
C GLN A 302 -18.66 7.14 8.10
N PRO A 303 -17.59 6.82 8.84
CA PRO A 303 -17.28 5.45 9.21
C PRO A 303 -18.39 4.82 10.07
N VAL A 304 -18.71 3.56 9.78
CA VAL A 304 -19.69 2.77 10.54
C VAL A 304 -19.06 1.44 10.95
N VAL A 305 -18.84 1.28 12.24
CA VAL A 305 -18.31 0.05 12.82
C VAL A 305 -19.46 -0.81 13.33
N LYS A 306 -19.53 -2.07 12.88
CA LYS A 306 -20.55 -3.03 13.31
C LYS A 306 -20.25 -3.61 14.69
N GLY A 307 -18.96 -3.89 14.97
CA GLY A 307 -18.53 -4.50 16.22
C GLY A 307 -18.92 -5.97 16.35
N GLY A 308 -19.09 -6.41 17.59
CA GLY A 308 -19.51 -7.79 17.91
C GLY A 308 -18.38 -8.81 17.97
N GLY A 309 -17.13 -8.39 17.89
CA GLY A 309 -15.95 -9.23 18.14
C GLY A 309 -15.88 -9.71 19.60
N PRO A 310 -15.11 -10.77 19.87
CA PRO A 310 -15.11 -11.40 21.21
C PRO A 310 -14.48 -10.52 22.29
N GLY A 311 -15.24 -10.25 23.36
CA GLY A 311 -14.84 -9.44 24.52
C GLY A 311 -15.42 -8.03 24.49
N VAL A 312 -15.05 -7.24 25.50
CA VAL A 312 -15.41 -5.82 25.61
C VAL A 312 -14.13 -5.03 25.89
N LEU A 313 -13.86 -4.00 25.12
CA LEU A 313 -12.57 -3.33 25.10
C LEU A 313 -12.09 -2.82 26.48
N PRO A 314 -12.91 -2.15 27.32
CA PRO A 314 -12.48 -1.72 28.64
C PRO A 314 -12.08 -2.84 29.62
N GLU A 315 -12.44 -4.08 29.34
CA GLU A 315 -12.03 -5.27 30.13
C GLU A 315 -10.73 -5.88 29.63
N LEU A 316 -10.33 -5.56 28.38
CA LEU A 316 -9.16 -6.11 27.72
C LEU A 316 -7.96 -5.16 27.72
N LEU A 317 -8.22 -3.86 27.69
CA LEU A 317 -7.20 -2.82 27.56
C LEU A 317 -7.48 -1.66 28.54
N ASP A 318 -6.50 -1.34 29.36
CA ASP A 318 -6.45 -0.11 30.17
C ASP A 318 -5.52 0.89 29.51
N VAL A 319 -5.90 2.17 29.51
CA VAL A 319 -5.06 3.25 28.94
C VAL A 319 -4.94 4.40 29.94
N GLU A 320 -3.72 4.79 30.22
CA GLU A 320 -3.40 5.96 31.05
C GLU A 320 -2.59 6.99 30.26
N THR A 321 -2.88 8.26 30.48
CA THR A 321 -2.18 9.38 29.82
C THR A 321 -1.60 10.36 30.86
N PRO A 322 -0.62 9.93 31.70
CA PRO A 322 -0.04 10.82 32.72
C PRO A 322 0.65 12.05 32.13
N ALA A 323 1.08 12.01 30.87
CA ALA A 323 1.59 13.17 30.14
C ALA A 323 0.44 13.90 29.39
N ALA A 324 -0.64 14.22 30.10
CA ALA A 324 -1.84 14.84 29.53
C ALA A 324 -1.59 16.17 28.79
N ASP A 325 -0.57 16.91 29.20
CA ASP A 325 -0.12 18.15 28.55
C ASP A 325 0.51 17.91 27.15
N LEU A 326 1.02 16.71 26.89
CA LEU A 326 1.64 16.32 25.62
C LEU A 326 0.75 15.40 24.76
N CYS A 327 -0.37 14.94 25.32
CA CYS A 327 -1.32 14.08 24.62
C CYS A 327 -2.76 14.64 24.79
N PRO A 328 -3.17 15.61 23.97
CA PRO A 328 -4.51 16.20 24.03
C PRO A 328 -5.63 15.17 23.91
N ARG A 329 -5.48 14.16 23.07
CA ARG A 329 -6.46 13.07 22.94
C ARG A 329 -5.76 11.76 22.58
N TYR A 330 -6.24 10.67 23.19
CA TYR A 330 -5.82 9.31 22.85
C TYR A 330 -7.05 8.46 22.61
N THR A 331 -7.13 7.84 21.45
CA THR A 331 -8.19 6.88 21.11
C THR A 331 -7.60 5.53 20.75
N ALA A 332 -8.29 4.47 21.18
CA ALA A 332 -7.90 3.11 20.85
C ALA A 332 -9.11 2.21 20.57
N ARG A 333 -8.92 1.27 19.65
CA ARG A 333 -9.85 0.20 19.33
C ARG A 333 -9.08 -1.11 19.25
N MET A 334 -9.78 -2.22 19.44
CA MET A 334 -9.18 -3.56 19.39
C MET A 334 -9.84 -4.42 18.32
N VAL A 335 -9.01 -5.20 17.64
CA VAL A 335 -9.42 -6.21 16.65
C VAL A 335 -8.85 -7.55 17.08
N ARG A 336 -9.68 -8.59 17.07
CA ARG A 336 -9.30 -9.95 17.39
C ARG A 336 -9.47 -10.89 16.19
N ASN A 337 -8.90 -12.09 16.29
CA ASN A 337 -8.94 -13.09 15.22
C ASN A 337 -8.46 -12.52 13.87
N VAL A 338 -7.41 -11.68 13.93
CA VAL A 338 -6.81 -11.03 12.78
C VAL A 338 -6.20 -12.07 11.83
N LYS A 339 -6.41 -11.86 10.54
CA LYS A 339 -5.82 -12.65 9.47
C LYS A 339 -4.91 -11.75 8.65
N ILE A 340 -3.61 -11.87 8.87
CA ILE A 340 -2.61 -11.12 8.10
C ILE A 340 -2.58 -11.67 6.67
N ALA A 341 -2.80 -10.78 5.72
CA ALA A 341 -2.83 -11.07 4.29
C ALA A 341 -2.40 -9.83 3.49
N PRO A 342 -2.08 -9.96 2.20
CA PRO A 342 -1.95 -8.81 1.32
C PRO A 342 -3.25 -8.00 1.29
N SER A 343 -3.12 -6.68 1.20
CA SER A 343 -4.27 -5.78 1.01
C SER A 343 -4.93 -6.03 -0.35
N PRO A 344 -6.23 -5.73 -0.50
CA PRO A 344 -6.90 -5.85 -1.79
C PRO A 344 -6.28 -4.89 -2.82
N LYS A 345 -6.41 -5.24 -4.09
CA LYS A 345 -5.83 -4.49 -5.22
C LYS A 345 -6.12 -2.99 -5.15
N TRP A 346 -7.39 -2.60 -4.96
CA TRP A 346 -7.78 -1.19 -4.91
C TRP A 346 -7.04 -0.38 -3.83
N MET A 347 -6.76 -1.00 -2.67
CA MET A 347 -6.01 -0.34 -1.59
C MET A 347 -4.53 -0.22 -1.93
N ARG A 348 -3.93 -1.27 -2.51
CA ARG A 348 -2.53 -1.24 -2.95
C ARG A 348 -2.31 -0.19 -4.05
N GLU A 349 -3.22 -0.08 -5.01
CA GLU A 349 -3.17 0.93 -6.07
C GLU A 349 -3.18 2.35 -5.51
N ARG A 350 -4.07 2.63 -4.55
CA ARG A 350 -4.15 3.94 -3.89
C ARG A 350 -2.89 4.27 -3.09
N LEU A 351 -2.41 3.32 -2.30
CA LEU A 351 -1.17 3.50 -1.54
C LEU A 351 0.01 3.77 -2.48
N ARG A 352 0.16 2.99 -3.55
CA ARG A 352 1.19 3.18 -4.56
C ARG A 352 1.09 4.56 -5.23
N ALA A 353 -0.10 4.98 -5.65
CA ALA A 353 -0.31 6.30 -6.25
C ALA A 353 0.11 7.44 -5.32
N MET A 354 -0.06 7.25 -4.02
CA MET A 354 0.38 8.20 -2.99
C MET A 354 1.86 8.06 -2.59
N GLY A 355 2.60 7.14 -3.22
CA GLY A 355 4.02 6.90 -2.94
C GLY A 355 4.27 6.03 -1.70
N VAL A 356 3.24 5.37 -1.16
CA VAL A 356 3.33 4.46 -0.02
C VAL A 356 3.36 3.01 -0.49
N ARG A 357 4.32 2.27 0.02
CA ARG A 357 4.56 0.87 -0.34
C ARG A 357 3.66 -0.06 0.47
N PRO A 358 2.82 -0.91 -0.16
CA PRO A 358 2.02 -1.90 0.54
C PRO A 358 2.89 -2.90 1.32
N ILE A 359 2.40 -3.34 2.48
CA ILE A 359 3.08 -4.31 3.36
C ILE A 359 2.14 -5.49 3.67
N ASN A 360 1.08 -5.24 4.43
CA ASN A 360 0.02 -6.19 4.75
C ASN A 360 -1.26 -5.43 5.11
N ASN A 361 -2.39 -6.11 5.13
CA ASN A 361 -3.70 -5.50 5.33
C ASN A 361 -3.82 -4.61 6.59
N ILE A 362 -3.22 -4.98 7.71
CA ILE A 362 -3.30 -4.21 8.97
C ILE A 362 -2.44 -2.94 8.89
N VAL A 363 -1.19 -3.07 8.46
CA VAL A 363 -0.27 -1.92 8.30
C VAL A 363 -0.76 -0.99 7.20
N ASP A 364 -1.27 -1.55 6.12
CA ASP A 364 -1.80 -0.77 4.99
C ASP A 364 -3.07 0.00 5.38
N ILE A 365 -3.93 -0.55 6.23
CA ILE A 365 -5.08 0.17 6.81
C ILE A 365 -4.61 1.41 7.57
N THR A 366 -3.57 1.30 8.41
CA THR A 366 -3.06 2.47 9.15
C THR A 366 -2.49 3.55 8.21
N ASN A 367 -1.75 3.14 7.18
CA ASN A 367 -1.24 4.05 6.16
C ASN A 367 -2.37 4.66 5.32
N TYR A 368 -3.36 3.88 4.94
CA TYR A 368 -4.52 4.34 4.19
C TYR A 368 -5.28 5.43 4.95
N VAL A 369 -5.59 5.19 6.23
CA VAL A 369 -6.28 6.18 7.08
C VAL A 369 -5.42 7.42 7.30
N MET A 370 -4.10 7.28 7.47
CA MET A 370 -3.20 8.42 7.56
C MET A 370 -3.24 9.30 6.30
N LEU A 371 -3.34 8.70 5.12
CA LEU A 371 -3.46 9.46 3.87
C LEU A 371 -4.87 10.04 3.69
N GLU A 372 -5.92 9.29 4.01
CA GLU A 372 -7.31 9.72 3.84
C GLU A 372 -7.67 10.85 4.80
N TYR A 373 -7.36 10.70 6.10
CA TYR A 373 -7.73 11.62 7.18
C TYR A 373 -6.60 12.60 7.59
N GLY A 374 -5.35 12.35 7.20
CA GLY A 374 -4.21 13.12 7.70
C GLY A 374 -3.79 12.77 9.13
N GLN A 375 -4.42 11.76 9.72
CA GLN A 375 -4.20 11.30 11.09
C GLN A 375 -3.29 10.07 11.11
N PRO A 376 -2.03 10.19 11.55
CA PRO A 376 -1.18 9.02 11.70
C PRO A 376 -1.75 8.06 12.73
N MET A 377 -1.65 6.79 12.43
CA MET A 377 -2.12 5.69 13.28
C MET A 377 -1.00 4.69 13.53
N HIS A 378 -1.15 3.92 14.60
CA HIS A 378 -0.29 2.79 14.87
C HIS A 378 -1.11 1.54 15.19
N ALA A 379 -0.54 0.38 14.91
CA ALA A 379 -1.11 -0.92 15.23
C ALA A 379 -0.12 -1.70 16.08
N PHE A 380 -0.52 -2.06 17.31
CA PHE A 380 0.28 -2.88 18.21
C PHE A 380 -0.20 -4.33 18.15
N ASP A 381 0.72 -5.28 18.04
CA ASP A 381 0.41 -6.67 18.33
C ASP A 381 0.14 -6.81 19.85
N TYR A 382 -1.10 -7.15 20.19
CA TYR A 382 -1.56 -7.16 21.58
C TYR A 382 -0.79 -8.15 22.47
N ARG A 383 -0.18 -9.20 21.94
CA ARG A 383 0.69 -10.15 22.67
C ARG A 383 1.85 -9.45 23.37
N TYR A 384 2.29 -8.32 22.83
CA TYR A 384 3.42 -7.54 23.32
C TYR A 384 3.02 -6.32 24.14
N VAL A 385 1.72 -6.06 24.30
CA VAL A 385 1.18 -5.06 25.24
C VAL A 385 1.02 -5.71 26.62
N LYS A 386 2.08 -5.70 27.40
CA LYS A 386 2.11 -6.40 28.68
C LYS A 386 1.15 -5.76 29.70
N GLY A 387 0.47 -6.64 30.47
CA GLY A 387 -0.56 -6.23 31.42
C GLY A 387 -1.88 -5.80 30.80
N GLY A 388 -2.03 -5.86 29.44
CA GLY A 388 -3.19 -5.28 28.76
C GLY A 388 -3.28 -3.79 28.99
N LYS A 389 -2.13 -3.09 29.11
CA LYS A 389 -2.07 -1.70 29.52
C LYS A 389 -1.20 -0.87 28.57
N ILE A 390 -1.70 0.29 28.22
CA ILE A 390 -0.95 1.33 27.48
C ILE A 390 -0.82 2.56 28.38
N VAL A 391 0.40 3.10 28.45
CA VAL A 391 0.72 4.30 29.24
C VAL A 391 1.41 5.31 28.33
N VAL A 392 0.75 6.44 28.07
CA VAL A 392 1.34 7.56 27.33
C VAL A 392 2.09 8.47 28.31
N ARG A 393 3.40 8.33 28.38
CA ARG A 393 4.24 8.97 29.37
C ARG A 393 5.50 9.60 28.77
N ARG A 394 6.14 10.46 29.55
CA ARG A 394 7.51 10.85 29.22
C ARG A 394 8.46 9.67 29.38
N ALA A 395 9.48 9.62 28.54
CA ALA A 395 10.55 8.62 28.68
C ALA A 395 11.33 8.86 29.99
N GLU A 396 11.97 7.81 30.50
CA GLU A 396 12.91 7.92 31.62
C GLU A 396 14.30 8.33 31.11
N GLU A 397 15.14 8.88 32.01
CA GLU A 397 16.51 9.25 31.64
C GLU A 397 17.33 8.02 31.28
N GLY A 398 17.80 7.97 30.03
CA GLY A 398 18.58 6.85 29.52
C GLY A 398 17.78 5.60 29.15
N GLU A 399 16.45 5.67 29.14
CA GLU A 399 15.58 4.58 28.66
C GLU A 399 15.95 4.23 27.20
N GLU A 400 15.99 2.95 26.88
CA GLU A 400 16.30 2.47 25.54
C GLU A 400 15.07 1.84 24.86
N LEU A 401 14.88 2.18 23.58
CA LEU A 401 13.87 1.60 22.72
C LEU A 401 14.49 1.19 21.38
N THR A 402 14.31 -0.04 20.96
CA THR A 402 14.62 -0.46 19.58
C THR A 402 13.41 -0.16 18.71
N THR A 403 13.58 0.74 17.74
CA THR A 403 12.53 1.14 16.79
C THR A 403 12.41 0.17 15.62
N LEU A 404 11.31 0.23 14.85
CA LEU A 404 11.02 -0.68 13.71
C LEU A 404 12.12 -0.73 12.65
N ASP A 405 12.97 0.30 12.56
CA ASP A 405 14.15 0.32 11.69
C ASP A 405 15.35 -0.48 12.24
N GLY A 406 15.16 -1.19 13.37
CA GLY A 406 16.18 -1.99 14.06
C GLY A 406 17.21 -1.17 14.85
N SER A 407 17.09 0.14 14.92
CA SER A 407 18.03 1.01 15.62
C SER A 407 17.66 1.15 17.09
N VAL A 408 18.66 1.01 17.99
CA VAL A 408 18.49 1.30 19.41
C VAL A 408 18.56 2.81 19.66
N ARG A 409 17.51 3.36 20.24
CA ARG A 409 17.39 4.79 20.57
C ARG A 409 17.49 5.00 22.06
N LYS A 410 18.38 5.90 22.47
CA LYS A 410 18.51 6.33 23.87
C LYS A 410 17.65 7.57 24.11
N LEU A 411 16.74 7.47 25.05
CA LEU A 411 15.69 8.45 25.30
C LEU A 411 16.01 9.31 26.53
N ASN A 412 15.26 10.41 26.68
CA ASN A 412 15.32 11.30 27.84
C ASN A 412 13.91 11.84 28.16
N PRO A 413 13.71 12.48 29.33
CA PRO A 413 12.39 12.93 29.80
C PRO A 413 11.70 14.01 28.95
N ASN A 414 12.37 14.60 27.97
CA ASN A 414 11.73 15.52 27.02
C ASN A 414 11.02 14.80 25.86
N MET A 415 11.16 13.48 25.80
CA MET A 415 10.58 12.63 24.74
C MET A 415 9.33 11.93 25.26
N LEU A 416 8.34 11.76 24.38
CA LEU A 416 7.08 11.08 24.69
C LEU A 416 7.13 9.65 24.13
N VAL A 417 6.74 8.69 24.96
CA VAL A 417 6.67 7.26 24.60
C VAL A 417 5.28 6.70 24.84
N ILE A 418 4.96 5.70 24.03
CA ILE A 418 3.89 4.77 24.33
C ILE A 418 4.54 3.58 25.03
N ALA A 419 4.10 3.27 26.23
CA ALA A 419 4.64 2.19 27.05
C ALA A 419 3.55 1.17 27.36
N ASP A 420 3.97 -0.06 27.60
CA ASP A 420 3.14 -1.05 28.33
C ASP A 420 3.36 -0.91 29.85
N GLU A 421 2.92 -1.89 30.63
CA GLU A 421 3.11 -1.89 32.09
C GLU A 421 4.59 -1.83 32.52
N HIS A 422 5.52 -2.26 31.64
CA HIS A 422 6.92 -2.48 32.00
C HIS A 422 7.94 -1.65 31.22
N ARG A 423 7.64 -1.31 29.96
CA ARG A 423 8.63 -0.69 29.06
C ARG A 423 7.99 0.13 27.94
N ALA A 424 8.79 0.97 27.29
CA ALA A 424 8.38 1.61 26.05
C ALA A 424 8.18 0.60 24.92
N VAL A 425 7.08 0.75 24.17
CA VAL A 425 6.70 -0.05 23.00
C VAL A 425 6.58 0.79 21.73
N GLY A 426 6.73 2.11 21.84
CA GLY A 426 6.73 3.03 20.72
C GLY A 426 7.22 4.41 21.11
N LEU A 427 7.80 5.11 20.13
CA LEU A 427 8.13 6.53 20.23
C LEU A 427 6.94 7.32 19.69
N ALA A 428 6.20 7.97 20.58
CA ALA A 428 4.93 8.61 20.27
C ALA A 428 5.01 9.54 19.05
N GLY A 429 4.15 9.35 18.07
CA GLY A 429 4.05 10.17 16.88
C GLY A 429 5.23 10.11 15.91
N ILE A 430 6.20 9.22 16.12
CA ILE A 430 7.40 9.10 15.30
C ILE A 430 7.52 7.69 14.72
N MET A 431 7.71 6.66 15.57
CA MET A 431 7.92 5.28 15.10
C MET A 431 7.59 4.27 16.19
N GLY A 432 6.94 3.18 15.80
CA GLY A 432 6.69 2.04 16.68
C GLY A 432 7.96 1.34 17.14
N GLY A 433 7.87 0.59 18.22
CA GLY A 433 8.92 -0.29 18.70
C GLY A 433 8.92 -1.63 17.96
N LEU A 434 10.11 -2.15 17.67
CA LEU A 434 10.28 -3.50 17.09
C LEU A 434 9.66 -4.58 17.98
N ASN A 435 9.55 -4.31 19.26
CA ASN A 435 9.01 -5.21 20.26
C ASN A 435 7.45 -5.30 20.30
N SER A 436 6.77 -4.63 19.38
CA SER A 436 5.30 -4.63 19.24
C SER A 436 4.83 -4.65 17.78
N GLU A 437 5.73 -5.04 16.88
CA GLU A 437 5.50 -5.09 15.43
C GLU A 437 4.41 -6.10 15.05
N ILE A 438 3.64 -5.76 14.02
CA ILE A 438 2.68 -6.66 13.37
C ILE A 438 3.46 -7.66 12.51
N VAL A 439 3.32 -8.93 12.82
CA VAL A 439 3.97 -10.05 12.12
C VAL A 439 2.95 -11.02 11.54
N SER A 440 3.40 -11.98 10.73
CA SER A 440 2.52 -12.88 9.96
C SER A 440 1.56 -13.73 10.82
N ASP A 441 1.86 -13.96 12.09
CA ASP A 441 1.05 -14.73 13.04
C ASP A 441 0.34 -13.84 14.09
N THR A 442 0.29 -12.53 13.89
CA THR A 442 -0.45 -11.59 14.75
C THR A 442 -1.94 -11.95 14.73
N ALA A 443 -2.52 -12.17 15.89
CA ALA A 443 -3.91 -12.57 16.05
C ALA A 443 -4.81 -11.49 16.67
N ASP A 444 -4.28 -10.66 17.55
CA ASP A 444 -5.01 -9.59 18.22
C ASP A 444 -4.23 -8.28 18.06
N VAL A 445 -4.91 -7.20 17.69
CA VAL A 445 -4.31 -5.89 17.37
C VAL A 445 -5.02 -4.79 18.14
N VAL A 446 -4.23 -3.87 18.69
CA VAL A 446 -4.73 -2.59 19.20
C VAL A 446 -4.39 -1.49 18.21
N PHE A 447 -5.39 -0.83 17.65
CA PHE A 447 -5.21 0.40 16.89
C PHE A 447 -5.13 1.60 17.82
N GLU A 448 -4.13 2.43 17.59
CA GLU A 448 -3.95 3.74 18.21
C GLU A 448 -4.23 4.84 17.18
N SER A 449 -5.03 5.82 17.58
CA SER A 449 -5.15 7.10 16.90
C SER A 449 -5.13 8.19 17.95
N ALA A 450 -4.05 8.94 18.00
CA ALA A 450 -3.82 9.91 19.07
C ALA A 450 -3.42 11.28 18.54
N ASN A 451 -3.61 12.30 19.36
CA ASN A 451 -3.08 13.62 19.11
C ASN A 451 -1.96 13.90 20.11
N PHE A 452 -0.80 14.32 19.60
CA PHE A 452 0.40 14.62 20.40
C PHE A 452 0.86 16.07 20.17
N ASP A 453 1.52 16.66 21.17
CA ASP A 453 2.11 18.01 21.06
C ASP A 453 3.16 18.04 19.93
N GLY A 454 2.86 18.78 18.88
CA GLY A 454 3.70 18.85 17.68
C GLY A 454 5.11 19.39 17.95
N THR A 455 5.26 20.28 18.93
CA THR A 455 6.57 20.82 19.34
C THR A 455 7.45 19.74 19.93
N THR A 456 6.88 18.90 20.80
CA THR A 456 7.59 17.77 21.42
C THR A 456 7.98 16.74 20.37
N ILE A 457 7.07 16.38 19.46
CA ILE A 457 7.35 15.42 18.37
C ILE A 457 8.48 15.95 17.48
N ARG A 458 8.43 17.23 17.07
CA ARG A 458 9.47 17.86 16.26
C ARG A 458 10.84 17.83 16.94
N ARG A 459 10.88 18.21 18.22
CA ARG A 459 12.14 18.24 19.00
C ARG A 459 12.73 16.85 19.15
N THR A 460 11.89 15.86 19.44
CA THR A 460 12.30 14.46 19.55
C THR A 460 12.84 13.93 18.22
N ALA A 461 12.12 14.16 17.12
CA ALA A 461 12.54 13.75 15.78
C ALA A 461 13.91 14.35 15.40
N LEU A 462 14.12 15.64 15.68
CA LEU A 462 15.41 16.31 15.45
C LEU A 462 16.53 15.75 16.33
N ALA A 463 16.27 15.53 17.62
CA ALA A 463 17.26 15.02 18.56
C ALA A 463 17.73 13.61 18.22
N LEU A 464 16.84 12.77 17.66
CA LEU A 464 17.14 11.39 17.27
C LEU A 464 17.56 11.26 15.79
N GLY A 465 17.56 12.37 15.03
CA GLY A 465 17.83 12.35 13.58
C GLY A 465 16.81 11.52 12.79
N MET A 466 15.55 11.48 13.26
CA MET A 466 14.47 10.69 12.67
C MET A 466 13.37 11.62 12.13
N ARG A 467 13.12 11.55 10.83
CA ARG A 467 11.96 12.21 10.23
C ARG A 467 11.12 11.14 9.50
N THR A 468 9.91 10.96 9.96
CA THR A 468 8.95 10.02 9.38
C THR A 468 7.73 10.77 8.83
N GLU A 469 6.92 10.12 8.00
CA GLU A 469 5.64 10.68 7.53
C GLU A 469 4.73 11.07 8.70
N ALA A 470 4.67 10.24 9.75
CA ALA A 470 3.90 10.54 10.95
C ALA A 470 4.42 11.80 11.66
N SER A 471 5.73 11.87 11.96
CA SER A 471 6.30 13.03 12.62
C SER A 471 6.16 14.32 11.83
N ALA A 472 6.26 14.25 10.50
CA ALA A 472 6.06 15.39 9.59
C ALA A 472 4.63 15.94 9.63
N LYS A 473 3.63 15.11 9.93
CA LYS A 473 2.24 15.52 10.13
C LYS A 473 2.03 16.10 11.54
N TYR A 474 2.46 15.38 12.59
CA TYR A 474 2.31 15.83 13.98
C TYR A 474 2.99 17.17 14.26
N GLU A 475 4.18 17.41 13.71
CA GLU A 475 4.93 18.67 13.95
C GLU A 475 4.20 19.94 13.51
N LYS A 476 3.19 19.80 12.63
CA LYS A 476 2.37 20.90 12.11
C LYS A 476 1.10 21.16 12.92
N GLY A 477 0.80 20.33 13.93
CA GLY A 477 -0.38 20.46 14.79
C GLY A 477 -1.64 19.90 14.14
N LEU A 478 -1.96 18.65 14.49
CA LEU A 478 -3.15 17.96 13.99
C LEU A 478 -4.37 18.29 14.86
N ASP A 479 -5.57 18.14 14.27
CA ASP A 479 -6.84 18.34 14.97
C ASP A 479 -7.13 17.17 15.93
N PRO A 480 -7.26 17.39 17.25
CA PRO A 480 -7.62 16.34 18.21
C PRO A 480 -8.96 15.69 17.92
N LEU A 481 -9.90 16.40 17.26
CA LEU A 481 -11.22 15.85 16.94
C LEU A 481 -11.17 14.83 15.82
N ASN A 482 -10.09 14.78 15.05
CA ASN A 482 -9.93 13.84 13.93
C ASN A 482 -9.50 12.43 14.37
N THR A 483 -9.04 12.25 15.62
CA THR A 483 -8.54 10.96 16.11
C THR A 483 -9.61 9.87 16.13
N LEU A 484 -10.82 10.19 16.61
CA LEU A 484 -11.91 9.21 16.72
C LEU A 484 -12.44 8.78 15.34
N PRO A 485 -12.80 9.68 14.41
CA PRO A 485 -13.19 9.27 13.05
C PRO A 485 -12.14 8.41 12.35
N ALA A 486 -10.86 8.70 12.55
CA ALA A 486 -9.77 7.95 11.95
C ALA A 486 -9.70 6.50 12.48
N VAL A 487 -9.79 6.29 13.80
CA VAL A 487 -9.76 4.92 14.34
C VAL A 487 -11.03 4.14 13.99
N GLU A 488 -12.19 4.80 13.91
CA GLU A 488 -13.43 4.17 13.44
C GLU A 488 -13.30 3.75 11.95
N ARG A 489 -12.68 4.58 11.11
CA ARG A 489 -12.41 4.23 9.71
C ARG A 489 -11.49 3.02 9.58
N ALA A 490 -10.45 2.92 10.41
CA ALA A 490 -9.58 1.74 10.41
C ALA A 490 -10.36 0.47 10.78
N CYS A 491 -11.22 0.54 11.78
CA CYS A 491 -12.08 -0.59 12.18
C CYS A 491 -13.08 -0.98 11.08
N GLU A 492 -13.73 -0.01 10.45
CA GLU A 492 -14.60 -0.25 9.30
C GLU A 492 -13.85 -0.94 8.15
N LEU A 493 -12.62 -0.52 7.85
CA LEU A 493 -11.78 -1.16 6.84
C LEU A 493 -11.42 -2.60 7.21
N VAL A 494 -11.13 -2.89 8.49
CA VAL A 494 -10.94 -4.28 8.96
C VAL A 494 -12.17 -5.14 8.67
N GLU A 495 -13.36 -4.63 8.99
CA GLU A 495 -14.63 -5.34 8.73
C GLU A 495 -14.90 -5.52 7.23
N LEU A 496 -14.66 -4.47 6.45
CA LEU A 496 -14.82 -4.50 4.99
C LEU A 496 -13.93 -5.55 4.33
N LEU A 497 -12.69 -5.68 4.81
CA LEU A 497 -11.72 -6.64 4.28
C LEU A 497 -11.87 -8.05 4.87
N GLY A 498 -12.72 -8.25 5.89
CA GLY A 498 -12.77 -9.50 6.64
C GLY A 498 -11.44 -9.85 7.31
N ALA A 499 -10.64 -8.83 7.64
CA ALA A 499 -9.28 -8.97 8.17
C ALA A 499 -9.23 -9.31 9.67
N GLY A 500 -10.38 -9.26 10.36
CA GLY A 500 -10.51 -9.56 11.78
C GLY A 500 -11.88 -9.19 12.31
N GLU A 501 -12.07 -9.31 13.61
CA GLU A 501 -13.32 -9.04 14.32
C GLU A 501 -13.13 -7.87 15.29
N VAL A 502 -13.84 -6.76 15.04
CA VAL A 502 -13.73 -5.56 15.86
C VAL A 502 -14.44 -5.76 17.19
N VAL A 503 -13.71 -5.56 18.29
CA VAL A 503 -14.24 -5.67 19.67
C VAL A 503 -15.12 -4.47 19.99
N ASP A 504 -16.22 -4.70 20.71
CA ASP A 504 -17.14 -3.63 21.12
C ASP A 504 -16.47 -2.66 22.11
N GLY A 505 -16.83 -1.38 21.96
CA GLY A 505 -16.29 -0.29 22.77
C GLY A 505 -15.16 0.46 22.10
N VAL A 506 -14.88 1.64 22.60
CA VAL A 506 -13.77 2.51 22.21
C VAL A 506 -13.17 3.11 23.47
N ILE A 507 -11.84 3.20 23.52
CA ILE A 507 -11.16 4.04 24.51
C ILE A 507 -10.98 5.40 23.88
N ASP A 508 -11.48 6.43 24.57
CA ASP A 508 -11.40 7.82 24.15
C ASP A 508 -11.07 8.71 25.35
N ILE A 509 -9.81 9.08 25.48
CA ILE A 509 -9.32 9.93 26.56
C ILE A 509 -9.08 11.32 25.99
N LEU A 510 -9.92 12.25 26.35
CA LEU A 510 -9.86 13.65 25.93
C LEU A 510 -9.32 14.51 27.08
N ASN A 511 -8.02 14.77 27.05
CA ASN A 511 -7.34 15.60 28.07
C ASN A 511 -7.52 17.11 27.83
N TYR A 512 -7.73 17.49 26.57
CA TYR A 512 -7.98 18.88 26.19
C TYR A 512 -9.18 18.92 25.24
N VAL A 513 -10.21 19.67 25.64
CA VAL A 513 -11.40 19.89 24.82
C VAL A 513 -11.18 21.14 23.96
N PRO A 514 -11.00 21.03 22.64
CA PRO A 514 -10.88 22.18 21.78
C PRO A 514 -12.13 23.07 21.90
N GLN A 515 -11.94 24.35 22.17
CA GLN A 515 -13.05 25.29 22.15
C GLN A 515 -13.21 25.85 20.73
N PRO A 516 -14.43 25.92 20.19
CA PRO A 516 -14.66 26.54 18.91
C PRO A 516 -14.16 27.97 18.90
N ARG A 517 -13.31 28.31 17.92
CA ARG A 517 -12.86 29.69 17.72
C ARG A 517 -13.92 30.45 16.94
N VAL A 518 -14.40 31.55 17.51
CA VAL A 518 -15.39 32.42 16.89
C VAL A 518 -14.76 33.78 16.61
N LEU A 519 -14.79 34.19 15.35
CA LEU A 519 -14.27 35.47 14.89
C LEU A 519 -15.42 36.35 14.41
N LYS A 520 -15.20 37.67 14.47
CA LYS A 520 -16.16 38.62 13.93
C LYS A 520 -15.89 38.88 12.45
N LEU A 521 -16.89 38.74 11.60
CA LEU A 521 -16.84 39.17 10.21
C LEU A 521 -17.05 40.67 10.14
N GLU A 522 -16.07 41.39 9.64
CA GLU A 522 -16.09 42.83 9.50
C GLU A 522 -15.82 43.23 8.02
N PRO A 523 -16.84 43.15 7.13
CA PRO A 523 -16.66 43.33 5.68
C PRO A 523 -15.95 44.63 5.28
N GLU A 524 -16.29 45.74 5.94
CA GLU A 524 -15.66 47.04 5.67
C GLU A 524 -14.14 47.03 5.97
N LYS A 525 -13.73 46.34 7.07
CA LYS A 525 -12.31 46.22 7.42
C LYS A 525 -11.57 45.25 6.50
N ILE A 526 -12.23 44.17 6.09
CA ILE A 526 -11.68 43.21 5.11
C ILE A 526 -11.43 43.93 3.79
N ASN A 527 -12.42 44.65 3.27
CA ASN A 527 -12.28 45.44 2.04
C ASN A 527 -11.19 46.51 2.16
N ALA A 528 -11.11 47.20 3.31
CA ALA A 528 -10.04 48.17 3.55
C ALA A 528 -8.65 47.55 3.58
N LEU A 529 -8.51 46.31 4.12
CA LEU A 529 -7.26 45.57 4.16
C LEU A 529 -6.84 45.08 2.77
N LEU A 530 -7.78 44.54 1.99
CA LEU A 530 -7.54 43.98 0.66
C LEU A 530 -7.48 45.04 -0.45
N GLY A 531 -8.03 46.23 -0.20
CA GLY A 531 -8.19 47.26 -1.25
C GLY A 531 -9.30 46.93 -2.25
N THR A 532 -10.34 46.25 -1.82
CA THR A 532 -11.45 45.72 -2.64
C THR A 532 -12.78 46.34 -2.23
N ASP A 533 -13.86 45.99 -2.95
CA ASP A 533 -15.26 46.32 -2.63
C ASP A 533 -16.14 45.06 -2.76
N ILE A 534 -15.73 43.99 -2.08
CA ILE A 534 -16.43 42.70 -2.07
C ILE A 534 -17.68 42.79 -1.22
N ALA A 535 -18.82 42.33 -1.74
CA ALA A 535 -20.08 42.31 -1.01
C ALA A 535 -20.01 41.37 0.21
N ALA A 536 -20.65 41.74 1.31
CA ALA A 536 -20.69 40.92 2.52
C ALA A 536 -21.27 39.52 2.26
N GLU A 537 -22.29 39.42 1.42
CA GLU A 537 -22.92 38.16 1.02
C GLU A 537 -21.96 37.23 0.28
N GLU A 538 -21.08 37.79 -0.54
CA GLU A 538 -20.04 37.03 -1.23
C GLU A 538 -19.00 36.51 -0.24
N MET A 539 -18.53 37.33 0.70
CA MET A 539 -17.61 36.90 1.76
C MET A 539 -18.20 35.74 2.56
N VAL A 540 -19.49 35.86 2.94
CA VAL A 540 -20.22 34.78 3.64
C VAL A 540 -20.32 33.51 2.78
N SER A 541 -20.56 33.65 1.48
CA SER A 541 -20.64 32.52 0.56
C SER A 541 -19.31 31.79 0.45
N ILE A 542 -18.21 32.51 0.32
CA ILE A 542 -16.84 31.97 0.27
C ILE A 542 -16.51 31.21 1.56
N LEU A 543 -16.74 31.83 2.71
CA LEU A 543 -16.45 31.18 4.00
C LEU A 543 -17.28 29.91 4.20
N LYS A 544 -18.55 29.90 3.79
CA LYS A 544 -19.40 28.70 3.88
C LYS A 544 -18.94 27.58 2.95
N LYS A 545 -18.39 27.87 1.77
CA LYS A 545 -17.78 26.87 0.88
C LYS A 545 -16.56 26.19 1.50
N LEU A 546 -15.92 26.88 2.44
CA LEU A 546 -14.74 26.40 3.20
C LEU A 546 -15.12 25.79 4.56
N ASP A 547 -16.40 25.41 4.74
CA ASP A 547 -16.94 24.81 5.97
C ASP A 547 -16.94 25.74 7.22
N PHE A 548 -16.72 27.05 7.07
CA PHE A 548 -16.95 27.99 8.17
C PHE A 548 -18.45 28.15 8.43
N GLN A 549 -18.84 28.09 9.70
CA GLN A 549 -20.22 28.36 10.08
C GLN A 549 -20.38 29.88 10.30
N VAL A 550 -21.29 30.50 9.55
CA VAL A 550 -21.52 31.96 9.63
C VAL A 550 -22.93 32.22 10.07
N GLU A 551 -23.08 32.87 11.25
CA GLU A 551 -24.33 33.27 11.85
C GLU A 551 -24.28 34.79 12.16
N GLY A 552 -24.98 35.59 11.36
CA GLY A 552 -24.87 37.04 11.44
C GLY A 552 -23.46 37.54 11.11
N ASP A 553 -22.82 38.19 12.07
CA ASP A 553 -21.43 38.64 11.99
C ASP A 553 -20.43 37.70 12.72
N GLN A 554 -20.89 36.55 13.20
CA GLN A 554 -20.06 35.59 13.89
C GLN A 554 -19.65 34.46 12.92
N VAL A 555 -18.35 34.17 12.86
CA VAL A 555 -17.75 33.12 12.05
C VAL A 555 -17.12 32.10 12.97
N THR A 556 -17.68 30.89 13.04
CA THR A 556 -17.07 29.77 13.74
C THR A 556 -16.08 29.07 12.82
N VAL A 557 -14.83 29.03 13.24
CA VAL A 557 -13.70 28.43 12.52
C VAL A 557 -13.76 26.90 12.67
N PRO A 558 -13.66 26.11 11.58
CA PRO A 558 -13.55 24.66 11.67
C PRO A 558 -12.33 24.23 12.52
N SER A 559 -12.46 23.15 13.28
CA SER A 559 -11.41 22.68 14.20
C SER A 559 -10.07 22.36 13.54
N TRP A 560 -10.10 21.91 12.29
CA TRP A 560 -8.92 21.60 11.48
C TRP A 560 -8.20 22.82 10.90
N ARG A 561 -8.80 24.03 10.96
CA ARG A 561 -8.23 25.31 10.53
C ARG A 561 -7.59 26.04 11.70
N SER A 562 -6.56 25.43 12.26
CA SER A 562 -5.82 26.03 13.39
C SER A 562 -5.10 27.34 13.03
N ASP A 563 -4.87 27.58 11.75
CA ASP A 563 -4.22 28.77 11.17
C ASP A 563 -5.09 30.02 11.19
N VAL A 564 -6.40 29.88 11.24
CA VAL A 564 -7.33 31.03 11.22
C VAL A 564 -7.57 31.54 12.64
N GLU A 565 -6.85 32.59 13.02
CA GLU A 565 -6.86 33.13 14.39
C GLU A 565 -7.45 34.53 14.53
N ALA A 566 -7.47 35.29 13.43
CA ALA A 566 -7.84 36.69 13.43
C ALA A 566 -8.65 37.08 12.18
N MET A 567 -9.17 38.31 12.18
CA MET A 567 -9.87 38.88 11.03
C MET A 567 -9.01 38.90 9.75
N ALA A 568 -7.71 39.09 9.90
CA ALA A 568 -6.78 39.09 8.76
C ALA A 568 -6.75 37.73 8.05
N ASP A 569 -6.88 36.64 8.80
CA ASP A 569 -6.91 35.29 8.24
C ASP A 569 -8.24 35.02 7.50
N LEU A 570 -9.36 35.58 8.01
CA LEU A 570 -10.63 35.56 7.26
C LEU A 570 -10.52 36.38 5.95
N ALA A 571 -9.79 37.51 5.98
CA ALA A 571 -9.55 38.29 4.77
C ALA A 571 -8.70 37.51 3.74
N GLU A 572 -7.72 36.74 4.19
CA GLU A 572 -6.93 35.84 3.32
C GLU A 572 -7.85 34.79 2.65
N GLU A 573 -8.72 34.15 3.43
CA GLU A 573 -9.67 33.15 2.89
C GLU A 573 -10.61 33.77 1.83
N VAL A 574 -11.11 34.97 2.08
CA VAL A 574 -11.94 35.70 1.11
C VAL A 574 -11.12 36.03 -0.15
N ALA A 575 -9.91 36.56 0.00
CA ALA A 575 -9.08 36.99 -1.11
C ALA A 575 -8.71 35.85 -2.06
N ARG A 576 -8.31 34.67 -1.53
CA ARG A 576 -7.88 33.55 -2.34
C ARG A 576 -9.00 32.94 -3.21
N PHE A 577 -10.27 33.11 -2.83
CA PHE A 577 -11.43 32.65 -3.61
C PHE A 577 -12.12 33.75 -4.41
N HIS A 578 -12.00 35.02 -4.01
CA HIS A 578 -12.42 36.15 -4.83
C HIS A 578 -11.50 36.33 -6.05
N GLY A 579 -10.20 36.00 -5.87
CA GLY A 579 -9.16 36.15 -6.87
C GLY A 579 -8.31 37.41 -6.70
N TYR A 580 -7.13 37.40 -7.28
CA TYR A 580 -6.15 38.49 -7.17
C TYR A 580 -6.09 39.37 -8.45
N ASN A 581 -7.07 39.27 -9.34
CA ASN A 581 -7.10 39.99 -10.62
C ASN A 581 -7.90 41.28 -10.55
#